data_987c8e8f4f2f55eb822d323a41ea3f8f
#
_entry.id   987c8e8f4f2f55eb822d323a41ea3f8f
#
_cell.length_a   1.000
_cell.length_b   1.000
_cell.length_c   1.000
_cell.angle_alpha   90.00
_cell.angle_beta   90.00
_cell.angle_gamma   90.00
#
_symmetry.space_group_name_H-M   'P 1'
#
loop_
_entity.id
_entity.type
_entity.pdbx_description
1 polymer ?
#
loop_
_entity_poly.entity_id
_entity_poly.type
_entity_poly.pdbx_seq_one_letter_code
_entity_poly.pdbx_strand_id
1 'polypeptide(L)'
;MSIGVFLMLLLLLVSINILGHRTSALKRTEDSLSQYNALLGEYEQLRDEQGAFRRRVGVGGLLQGIEAIMSSLGLKDKRSNIALLAQRSFMEFREENAEIKINGVSLNELVNILYKMEHDSKGLFIRRLNMKKGFTDPSRFDVTVGVSYVSEAPEIKR
;
A
#
# COMPACT_ATOMS: atom_id res chain seq x y z
N MET A 1 -16.94 51.57 -55.24
CA MET A 1 -16.18 50.34 -55.01
C MET A 1 -15.85 50.05 -53.52
N SER A 2 -16.04 51.01 -52.60
CA SER A 2 -15.63 50.80 -51.16
C SER A 2 -16.60 49.95 -50.32
N ILE A 3 -17.91 49.97 -50.60
CA ILE A 3 -18.90 49.26 -49.74
C ILE A 3 -18.82 47.75 -49.86
N GLY A 4 -18.56 47.23 -51.09
CA GLY A 4 -18.43 45.78 -51.30
C GLY A 4 -17.21 45.16 -50.59
N VAL A 5 -16.10 45.91 -50.59
CA VAL A 5 -14.86 45.48 -49.93
C VAL A 5 -15.05 45.44 -48.40
N PHE A 6 -15.72 46.44 -47.86
CA PHE A 6 -16.04 46.48 -46.41
C PHE A 6 -16.97 45.36 -45.97
N LEU A 7 -17.99 45.05 -46.78
CA LEU A 7 -18.92 43.93 -46.48
C LEU A 7 -18.20 42.59 -46.53
N MET A 8 -17.29 42.37 -47.46
CA MET A 8 -16.47 41.17 -47.59
C MET A 8 -15.52 40.97 -46.38
N LEU A 9 -14.96 42.08 -45.89
CA LEU A 9 -14.06 42.05 -44.72
C LEU A 9 -14.83 41.74 -43.43
N LEU A 10 -16.04 42.23 -43.32
CA LEU A 10 -16.93 41.98 -42.18
C LEU A 10 -17.40 40.49 -42.15
N LEU A 11 -17.70 39.90 -43.31
CA LEU A 11 -18.02 38.49 -43.43
C LEU A 11 -16.84 37.60 -43.07
N LEU A 12 -15.61 37.97 -43.45
CA LEU A 12 -14.39 37.25 -43.07
C LEU A 12 -14.16 37.26 -41.55
N LEU A 13 -14.35 38.42 -40.89
CA LEU A 13 -14.19 38.53 -39.44
C LEU A 13 -15.23 37.69 -38.69
N VAL A 14 -16.46 37.65 -39.14
CA VAL A 14 -17.53 36.83 -38.56
C VAL A 14 -17.22 35.34 -38.72
N SER A 15 -16.71 34.92 -39.88
CA SER A 15 -16.33 33.53 -40.14
C SER A 15 -15.18 33.08 -39.23
N ILE A 16 -14.15 33.90 -39.04
CA ILE A 16 -13.02 33.57 -38.14
C ILE A 16 -13.49 33.44 -36.68
N ASN A 17 -14.41 34.30 -36.26
CA ASN A 17 -14.94 34.25 -34.88
C ASN A 17 -15.79 32.99 -34.64
N ILE A 18 -16.58 32.54 -35.59
CA ILE A 18 -17.40 31.32 -35.49
C ILE A 18 -16.50 30.05 -35.48
N LEU A 19 -15.42 30.02 -36.30
CA LEU A 19 -14.48 28.91 -36.28
C LEU A 19 -13.72 28.83 -34.94
N GLY A 20 -13.29 29.95 -34.38
CA GLY A 20 -12.61 30.01 -33.10
C GLY A 20 -13.44 29.48 -31.93
N HIS A 21 -14.76 29.74 -31.94
CA HIS A 21 -15.68 29.22 -30.91
C HIS A 21 -15.88 27.69 -30.99
N ARG A 22 -15.88 27.12 -32.18
CA ARG A 22 -16.06 25.67 -32.36
C ARG A 22 -14.82 24.86 -31.93
N THR A 23 -13.63 25.37 -32.19
CA THR A 23 -12.38 24.71 -31.80
C THR A 23 -12.16 24.73 -30.28
N SER A 24 -12.60 25.82 -29.60
CA SER A 24 -12.50 25.90 -28.13
C SER A 24 -13.49 24.96 -27.42
N ALA A 25 -14.66 24.69 -27.99
CA ALA A 25 -15.62 23.74 -27.43
C ALA A 25 -15.11 22.30 -27.56
N LEU A 26 -14.54 21.93 -28.71
CA LEU A 26 -13.94 20.60 -28.93
C LEU A 26 -12.75 20.37 -27.97
N LYS A 27 -11.89 21.36 -27.80
CA LYS A 27 -10.74 21.28 -26.90
C LYS A 27 -11.15 21.07 -25.43
N ARG A 28 -12.20 21.74 -24.98
CA ARG A 28 -12.77 21.53 -23.63
C ARG A 28 -13.32 20.10 -23.44
N THR A 29 -13.92 19.53 -24.47
CA THR A 29 -14.44 18.16 -24.40
C THR A 29 -13.29 17.13 -24.39
N GLU A 30 -12.21 17.35 -25.16
CA GLU A 30 -11.01 16.53 -25.13
C GLU A 30 -10.30 16.60 -23.78
N ASP A 31 -10.14 17.81 -23.22
CA ASP A 31 -9.55 18.04 -21.91
C ASP A 31 -10.38 17.32 -20.80
N SER A 32 -11.72 17.40 -20.89
CA SER A 32 -12.60 16.71 -19.95
C SER A 32 -12.53 15.20 -20.07
N LEU A 33 -12.46 14.65 -21.28
CA LEU A 33 -12.27 13.23 -21.51
C LEU A 33 -10.91 12.73 -21.01
N SER A 34 -9.87 13.53 -21.22
CA SER A 34 -8.52 13.21 -20.71
C SER A 34 -8.50 13.17 -19.18
N GLN A 35 -9.12 14.15 -18.51
CA GLN A 35 -9.26 14.16 -17.06
C GLN A 35 -10.09 12.98 -16.55
N TYR A 36 -11.16 12.63 -17.24
CA TYR A 36 -11.99 11.48 -16.87
C TYR A 36 -11.24 10.16 -17.00
N ASN A 37 -10.46 9.98 -18.06
CA ASN A 37 -9.62 8.80 -18.25
C ASN A 37 -8.49 8.72 -17.22
N ALA A 38 -7.90 9.85 -16.83
CA ALA A 38 -6.90 9.90 -15.76
C ALA A 38 -7.49 9.47 -14.41
N LEU A 39 -8.69 10.00 -14.07
CA LEU A 39 -9.42 9.62 -12.85
C LEU A 39 -9.85 8.15 -12.84
N LEU A 40 -10.27 7.62 -14.00
CA LEU A 40 -10.58 6.18 -14.11
C LEU A 40 -9.34 5.31 -13.90
N GLY A 41 -8.19 5.70 -14.47
CA GLY A 41 -6.94 5.00 -14.27
C GLY A 41 -6.51 5.00 -12.79
N GLU A 42 -6.62 6.14 -12.11
CA GLU A 42 -6.35 6.25 -10.67
C GLU A 42 -7.32 5.39 -9.85
N TYR A 43 -8.60 5.38 -10.19
CA TYR A 43 -9.60 4.56 -9.52
C TYR A 43 -9.36 3.05 -9.72
N GLU A 44 -8.99 2.62 -10.92
CA GLU A 44 -8.62 1.23 -11.20
C GLU A 44 -7.38 0.82 -10.41
N GLN A 45 -6.36 1.67 -10.36
CA GLN A 45 -5.16 1.42 -9.57
C GLN A 45 -5.48 1.27 -8.08
N LEU A 46 -6.25 2.19 -7.50
CA LEU A 46 -6.70 2.11 -6.11
C LEU A 46 -7.53 0.85 -5.83
N ARG A 47 -8.38 0.46 -6.77
CA ARG A 47 -9.18 -0.76 -6.67
C ARG A 47 -8.32 -2.02 -6.67
N ASP A 48 -7.31 -2.06 -7.53
CA ASP A 48 -6.36 -3.19 -7.60
C ASP A 48 -5.51 -3.28 -6.33
N GLU A 49 -5.06 -2.15 -5.80
CA GLU A 49 -4.37 -2.07 -4.52
C GLU A 49 -5.25 -2.56 -3.36
N GLN A 50 -6.51 -2.15 -3.31
CA GLN A 50 -7.47 -2.66 -2.32
C GLN A 50 -7.71 -4.17 -2.47
N GLY A 51 -7.84 -4.67 -3.70
CA GLY A 51 -7.98 -6.09 -3.97
C GLY A 51 -6.74 -6.90 -3.55
N ALA A 52 -5.55 -6.35 -3.78
CA ALA A 52 -4.29 -6.94 -3.32
C ALA A 52 -4.17 -6.92 -1.80
N PHE A 53 -4.61 -5.84 -1.14
CA PHE A 53 -4.64 -5.74 0.31
C PHE A 53 -5.60 -6.77 0.92
N ARG A 54 -6.84 -6.86 0.43
CA ARG A 54 -7.82 -7.87 0.90
C ARG A 54 -7.30 -9.31 0.77
N ARG A 55 -6.57 -9.62 -0.31
CA ARG A 55 -5.95 -10.95 -0.48
C ARG A 55 -4.84 -11.24 0.53
N ARG A 56 -4.26 -10.21 1.13
CA ARG A 56 -3.22 -10.32 2.17
C ARG A 56 -3.78 -10.33 3.59
N VAL A 57 -5.07 -10.07 3.79
CA VAL A 57 -5.68 -10.11 5.12
C VAL A 57 -5.57 -11.53 5.70
N GLY A 58 -5.12 -11.62 6.94
CA GLY A 58 -4.86 -12.88 7.61
C GLY A 58 -6.11 -13.46 8.26
N VAL A 59 -6.12 -14.78 8.39
CA VAL A 59 -7.09 -15.52 9.19
C VAL A 59 -6.35 -16.07 10.40
N GLY A 60 -6.68 -15.60 11.59
CA GLY A 60 -6.01 -16.00 12.83
C GLY A 60 -5.59 -14.78 13.65
N GLY A 61 -4.59 -14.95 14.51
CA GLY A 61 -4.05 -13.89 15.35
C GLY A 61 -2.56 -13.66 15.12
N LEU A 62 -2.10 -12.47 15.46
CA LEU A 62 -0.72 -12.05 15.36
C LEU A 62 0.26 -13.04 16.02
N LEU A 63 -0.02 -13.44 17.26
CA LEU A 63 0.83 -14.37 18.02
C LEU A 63 0.94 -15.72 17.34
N GLN A 64 -0.18 -16.26 16.86
CA GLN A 64 -0.22 -17.56 16.18
C GLN A 64 0.60 -17.53 14.88
N GLY A 65 0.52 -16.46 14.12
CA GLY A 65 1.33 -16.26 12.90
C GLY A 65 2.82 -16.25 13.21
N ILE A 66 3.24 -15.49 14.22
CA ILE A 66 4.64 -15.41 14.64
C ILE A 66 5.14 -16.77 15.13
N GLU A 67 4.36 -17.46 15.96
CA GLU A 67 4.73 -18.77 16.51
C GLU A 67 4.86 -19.85 15.43
N ALA A 68 3.99 -19.85 14.44
CA ALA A 68 4.07 -20.74 13.30
C ALA A 68 5.37 -20.55 12.51
N ILE A 69 5.75 -19.28 12.25
CA ILE A 69 7.00 -18.96 11.54
C ILE A 69 8.21 -19.42 12.35
N MET A 70 8.31 -19.01 13.61
CA MET A 70 9.45 -19.35 14.46
C MET A 70 9.59 -20.88 14.63
N SER A 71 8.46 -21.58 14.74
CA SER A 71 8.40 -23.02 14.79
C SER A 71 8.91 -23.69 13.51
N SER A 72 8.45 -23.21 12.35
CA SER A 72 8.83 -23.76 11.04
C SER A 72 10.32 -23.61 10.73
N LEU A 73 10.97 -22.65 11.36
CA LEU A 73 12.41 -22.39 11.24
C LEU A 73 13.25 -23.05 12.35
N GLY A 74 12.61 -23.69 13.33
CA GLY A 74 13.32 -24.28 14.48
C GLY A 74 13.96 -23.23 15.41
N LEU A 75 13.43 -22.00 15.43
CA LEU A 75 14.01 -20.86 16.13
C LEU A 75 13.21 -20.42 17.38
N LYS A 76 12.36 -21.30 17.89
CA LYS A 76 11.52 -20.97 19.07
C LYS A 76 12.36 -20.51 20.27
N ASP A 77 13.49 -21.16 20.50
CA ASP A 77 14.36 -20.91 21.66
C ASP A 77 15.12 -19.56 21.55
N LYS A 78 15.26 -19.02 20.36
CA LYS A 78 15.92 -17.72 20.12
C LYS A 78 14.99 -16.52 20.34
N ARG A 79 13.70 -16.75 20.40
CA ARG A 79 12.72 -15.70 20.70
C ARG A 79 12.77 -15.35 22.19
N SER A 80 13.17 -14.14 22.51
CA SER A 80 13.26 -13.71 23.91
C SER A 80 11.98 -13.09 24.44
N ASN A 81 11.28 -12.33 23.63
CA ASN A 81 10.05 -11.63 24.05
C ASN A 81 9.17 -11.25 22.88
N ILE A 82 7.84 -11.21 23.10
CA ILE A 82 6.86 -10.54 22.25
C ILE A 82 6.12 -9.53 23.11
N ALA A 83 6.25 -8.26 22.78
CA ALA A 83 5.49 -7.20 23.39
C ALA A 83 4.34 -6.80 22.46
N LEU A 84 3.11 -7.07 22.89
CA LEU A 84 1.92 -6.59 22.18
C LEU A 84 1.78 -5.08 22.37
N LEU A 85 1.53 -4.38 21.30
CA LEU A 85 1.33 -2.94 21.27
C LEU A 85 -0.16 -2.62 21.08
N ALA A 86 -0.47 -1.33 20.95
CA ALA A 86 -1.85 -0.89 20.76
C ALA A 86 -2.48 -1.50 19.51
N GLN A 87 -3.70 -2.02 19.70
CA GLN A 87 -4.56 -2.51 18.65
C GLN A 87 -5.39 -1.34 18.09
N ARG A 88 -5.66 -1.37 16.79
CA ARG A 88 -6.52 -0.40 16.12
C ARG A 88 -7.57 -1.15 15.30
N SER A 89 -8.79 -0.59 15.28
CA SER A 89 -9.85 -1.04 14.38
C SER A 89 -10.09 0.05 13.34
N PHE A 90 -10.16 -0.35 12.09
CA PHE A 90 -10.37 0.55 10.96
C PHE A 90 -11.36 -0.11 9.99
N MET A 91 -12.56 0.48 9.85
CA MET A 91 -13.65 -0.09 9.05
C MET A 91 -13.93 -1.57 9.45
N GLU A 92 -13.81 -2.48 8.48
CA GLU A 92 -13.98 -3.93 8.63
C GLU A 92 -12.69 -4.67 9.00
N PHE A 93 -11.61 -3.94 9.30
CA PHE A 93 -10.31 -4.51 9.61
C PHE A 93 -9.87 -4.19 11.04
N ARG A 94 -9.08 -5.11 11.58
CA ARG A 94 -8.41 -5.00 12.87
C ARG A 94 -6.91 -5.10 12.64
N GLU A 95 -6.17 -4.13 13.12
CA GLU A 95 -4.71 -4.11 13.11
C GLU A 95 -4.18 -4.36 14.52
N GLU A 96 -3.41 -5.44 14.67
CA GLU A 96 -2.67 -5.77 15.89
C GLU A 96 -1.21 -5.46 15.65
N ASN A 97 -0.55 -4.82 16.60
CA ASN A 97 0.86 -4.48 16.50
C ASN A 97 1.65 -5.18 17.60
N ALA A 98 2.87 -5.63 17.27
CA ALA A 98 3.79 -6.20 18.23
C ALA A 98 5.24 -5.86 17.93
N GLU A 99 6.07 -5.94 18.96
CA GLU A 99 7.51 -5.91 18.89
C GLU A 99 8.06 -7.27 19.33
N ILE A 100 8.85 -7.90 18.46
CA ILE A 100 9.44 -9.23 18.67
C ILE A 100 10.93 -9.04 18.88
N LYS A 101 11.46 -9.54 19.99
CA LYS A 101 12.90 -9.60 20.24
C LYS A 101 13.40 -11.01 19.99
N ILE A 102 14.45 -11.12 19.18
CA ILE A 102 15.06 -12.37 18.77
C ILE A 102 16.55 -12.23 19.02
N ASN A 103 17.12 -13.12 19.83
CA ASN A 103 18.52 -13.02 20.23
C ASN A 103 19.38 -14.06 19.54
N GLY A 104 20.61 -13.69 19.24
CA GLY A 104 21.64 -14.58 18.76
C GLY A 104 21.33 -15.25 17.43
N VAL A 105 20.68 -14.54 16.49
CA VAL A 105 20.43 -15.06 15.14
C VAL A 105 21.57 -14.75 14.19
N SER A 106 21.88 -15.65 13.28
CA SER A 106 22.76 -15.38 12.15
C SER A 106 22.04 -14.54 11.10
N LEU A 107 22.79 -13.93 10.20
CA LEU A 107 22.20 -13.16 9.10
C LEU A 107 21.27 -14.03 8.23
N ASN A 108 21.65 -15.28 7.98
CA ASN A 108 20.86 -16.21 7.17
C ASN A 108 19.52 -16.57 7.86
N GLU A 109 19.54 -16.82 9.17
CA GLU A 109 18.33 -17.06 9.96
C GLU A 109 17.42 -15.82 9.94
N LEU A 110 17.99 -14.62 10.08
CA LEU A 110 17.25 -13.38 10.01
C LEU A 110 16.56 -13.19 8.66
N VAL A 111 17.28 -13.37 7.56
CA VAL A 111 16.71 -13.25 6.21
C VAL A 111 15.55 -14.24 6.03
N ASN A 112 15.70 -15.49 6.48
CA ASN A 112 14.65 -16.49 6.41
C ASN A 112 13.42 -16.13 7.26
N ILE A 113 13.61 -15.55 8.45
CA ILE A 113 12.52 -15.05 9.30
C ILE A 113 11.76 -13.95 8.57
N LEU A 114 12.46 -12.92 8.07
CA LEU A 114 11.85 -11.80 7.38
C LEU A 114 11.11 -12.25 6.12
N TYR A 115 11.74 -13.13 5.34
CA TYR A 115 11.12 -13.69 4.13
C TYR A 115 9.80 -14.41 4.45
N LYS A 116 9.80 -15.28 5.47
CA LYS A 116 8.60 -16.00 5.86
C LYS A 116 7.50 -15.07 6.42
N MET A 117 7.90 -14.04 7.16
CA MET A 117 6.95 -13.03 7.66
C MET A 117 6.24 -12.31 6.51
N GLU A 118 6.95 -11.98 5.44
CA GLU A 118 6.37 -11.23 4.32
C GLU A 118 5.64 -12.11 3.30
N HIS A 119 6.05 -13.36 3.12
CA HIS A 119 5.56 -14.21 2.03
C HIS A 119 4.63 -15.34 2.50
N ASP A 120 4.95 -15.99 3.62
CA ASP A 120 4.18 -17.15 4.09
C ASP A 120 3.01 -16.77 4.99
N SER A 121 3.06 -15.60 5.63
CA SER A 121 2.02 -15.16 6.56
C SER A 121 1.12 -14.11 5.95
N LYS A 122 -0.11 -14.49 5.63
CA LYS A 122 -1.13 -13.51 5.24
C LYS A 122 -1.40 -12.56 6.42
N GLY A 123 -1.51 -11.28 6.13
CA GLY A 123 -1.83 -10.24 7.10
C GLY A 123 -0.65 -9.74 7.93
N LEU A 124 0.52 -10.36 7.91
CA LEU A 124 1.68 -9.91 8.66
C LEU A 124 2.54 -8.96 7.81
N PHE A 125 2.88 -7.81 8.38
CA PHE A 125 3.68 -6.76 7.74
C PHE A 125 4.80 -6.33 8.66
N ILE A 126 6.02 -6.25 8.14
CA ILE A 126 7.18 -5.74 8.87
C ILE A 126 7.14 -4.21 8.81
N ARG A 127 7.10 -3.56 9.98
CA ARG A 127 7.07 -2.10 10.12
C ARG A 127 8.43 -1.51 10.47
N ARG A 128 9.20 -2.25 11.26
CA ARG A 128 10.50 -1.77 11.75
C ARG A 128 11.43 -2.95 11.94
N LEU A 129 12.69 -2.74 11.62
CA LEU A 129 13.78 -3.67 11.91
C LEU A 129 14.90 -2.91 12.61
N ASN A 130 15.31 -3.39 13.76
CA ASN A 130 16.49 -2.91 14.47
C ASN A 130 17.39 -4.11 14.74
N MET A 131 18.66 -4.00 14.37
CA MET A 131 19.64 -5.07 14.47
C MET A 131 20.89 -4.57 15.20
N LYS A 132 21.33 -5.31 16.18
CA LYS A 132 22.57 -5.06 16.92
C LYS A 132 23.45 -6.30 16.85
N LYS A 133 24.77 -6.12 16.75
CA LYS A 133 25.71 -7.23 16.87
C LYS A 133 25.64 -7.80 18.28
N GLY A 134 25.67 -9.15 18.37
CA GLY A 134 25.73 -9.85 19.64
C GLY A 134 27.00 -9.49 20.40
N PHE A 135 26.88 -9.34 21.70
CA PHE A 135 28.00 -8.96 22.55
C PHE A 135 29.05 -10.11 22.64
N THR A 136 28.57 -11.35 22.76
CA THR A 136 29.44 -12.53 22.95
C THR A 136 29.96 -13.08 21.64
N ASP A 137 29.18 -12.98 20.56
CA ASP A 137 29.54 -13.49 19.24
C ASP A 137 29.19 -12.43 18.17
N PRO A 138 30.19 -11.77 17.57
CA PRO A 138 29.99 -10.74 16.55
C PRO A 138 29.40 -11.27 15.24
N SER A 139 29.35 -12.60 15.01
CA SER A 139 28.71 -13.22 13.87
C SER A 139 27.18 -13.39 14.04
N ARG A 140 26.68 -13.14 15.25
CA ARG A 140 25.27 -13.22 15.61
C ARG A 140 24.71 -11.83 15.91
N PHE A 141 23.39 -11.73 15.78
CA PHE A 141 22.67 -10.46 15.94
C PHE A 141 21.52 -10.63 16.92
N ASP A 142 21.33 -9.59 17.73
CA ASP A 142 20.13 -9.40 18.51
C ASP A 142 19.23 -8.44 17.72
N VAL A 143 18.03 -8.90 17.41
CA VAL A 143 17.13 -8.24 16.48
C VAL A 143 15.81 -7.91 17.15
N THR A 144 15.32 -6.71 16.89
CA THR A 144 13.98 -6.27 17.27
C THR A 144 13.18 -6.00 16.01
N VAL A 145 12.11 -6.75 15.82
CA VAL A 145 11.21 -6.62 14.66
C VAL A 145 9.87 -6.07 15.13
N GLY A 146 9.52 -4.89 14.63
CA GLY A 146 8.17 -4.34 14.78
C GLY A 146 7.28 -4.86 13.66
N VAL A 147 6.18 -5.48 14.01
CA VAL A 147 5.24 -6.08 13.06
C VAL A 147 3.83 -5.55 13.28
N SER A 148 3.05 -5.47 12.20
CA SER A 148 1.60 -5.32 12.26
C SER A 148 0.92 -6.51 11.58
N TYR A 149 -0.20 -6.91 12.13
CA TYR A 149 -1.04 -7.97 11.61
C TYR A 149 -2.43 -7.43 11.35
N VAL A 150 -2.90 -7.58 10.11
CA VAL A 150 -4.21 -7.12 9.70
C VAL A 150 -5.12 -8.33 9.48
N SER A 151 -6.23 -8.35 10.20
CA SER A 151 -7.30 -9.35 10.07
C SER A 151 -8.64 -8.68 9.85
N GLU A 152 -9.64 -9.44 9.41
CA GLU A 152 -11.01 -8.97 9.42
C GLU A 152 -11.48 -8.77 10.86
N ALA A 153 -12.21 -7.68 11.11
CA ALA A 153 -12.83 -7.46 12.40
C ALA A 153 -13.95 -8.51 12.59
N PRO A 154 -14.10 -9.09 13.79
CA PRO A 154 -15.22 -10.01 14.05
C PRO A 154 -16.54 -9.27 13.80
N GLU A 155 -17.44 -9.88 13.01
CA GLU A 155 -18.80 -9.37 12.85
C GLU A 155 -19.46 -9.26 14.22
N ILE A 156 -19.80 -8.04 14.62
CA ILE A 156 -20.66 -7.81 15.79
C ILE A 156 -22.06 -8.21 15.34
N LYS A 157 -22.43 -9.48 15.57
CA LYS A 157 -23.82 -9.90 15.44
C LYS A 157 -24.64 -9.07 16.43
N ARG A 158 -25.37 -8.10 15.90
CA ARG A 158 -26.43 -7.39 16.62
C ARG A 158 -27.69 -8.20 16.70
#